data_5203d27949e60ecf69c80e572772819f
#
_entry.id   5203d27949e60ecf69c80e572772819f
#
_cell.length_a   1.000
_cell.length_b   1.000
_cell.length_c   1.000
_cell.angle_alpha   90.00
_cell.angle_beta   90.00
_cell.angle_gamma   90.00
#
_symmetry.space_group_name_H-M   'P 1'
#
loop_
_entity.id
_entity.type
_entity.pdbx_description
1 polymer ?
#
loop_
_entity_poly.entity_id
_entity_poly.type
_entity_poly.pdbx_seq_one_letter_code
_entity_poly.pdbx_strand_id
1 'polypeptide(L)'
;MKISIGPRQLAYESVGSGPALVLVHAFPFDSRMWRKASAALAGQRRVITPDMRGFGLSDLGSGDHSIADMADDVASLLDALKLPAATVGGMSMGGYVALAFARRHRKRLQSLVLADTKAAADTPDARQGRQAAITLVETQGVAALLEKQIPRLLSASASEGLRAEVRRLGAQPPNAVIAAIRALRDRPDRTAELPEIAVPTLVVVGTQDALSPPEDGRAMAASMPRARVVEIPGAGHLSSLENPDAFAAALAGFS
;
A
#
# COMPACT_ATOMS: atom_id res chain seq x y z
N MET A 1 -17.24 3.68 -5.32
CA MET A 1 -17.66 3.29 -6.68
C MET A 1 -17.25 1.85 -6.94
N LYS A 2 -17.87 1.15 -7.90
CA LYS A 2 -17.43 -0.18 -8.35
C LYS A 2 -17.24 -0.20 -9.87
N ILE A 3 -16.30 -0.97 -10.35
CA ILE A 3 -15.99 -1.12 -11.77
C ILE A 3 -15.63 -2.58 -12.07
N SER A 4 -16.06 -3.08 -13.24
CA SER A 4 -15.74 -4.44 -13.65
C SER A 4 -14.30 -4.52 -14.17
N ILE A 5 -13.53 -5.44 -13.63
CA ILE A 5 -12.20 -5.83 -14.09
C ILE A 5 -12.19 -7.33 -14.38
N GLY A 6 -12.36 -7.69 -15.67
CA GLY A 6 -12.65 -9.08 -16.02
C GLY A 6 -13.92 -9.59 -15.32
N PRO A 7 -13.89 -10.77 -14.68
CA PRO A 7 -15.06 -11.36 -14.02
C PRO A 7 -15.36 -10.80 -12.63
N ARG A 8 -14.56 -9.85 -12.11
CA ARG A 8 -14.65 -9.33 -10.74
C ARG A 8 -15.06 -7.86 -10.71
N GLN A 9 -15.65 -7.43 -9.59
CA GLN A 9 -15.87 -6.02 -9.29
C GLN A 9 -14.75 -5.51 -8.39
N LEU A 10 -14.08 -4.44 -8.84
CA LEU A 10 -13.13 -3.68 -8.03
C LEU A 10 -13.85 -2.44 -7.51
N ALA A 11 -13.85 -2.26 -6.20
CA ALA A 11 -14.30 -1.04 -5.57
C ALA A 11 -13.17 -0.02 -5.49
N TYR A 12 -13.50 1.26 -5.59
CA TYR A 12 -12.54 2.35 -5.45
C TYR A 12 -13.23 3.65 -5.02
N GLU A 13 -12.48 4.52 -4.37
CA GLU A 13 -12.86 5.92 -4.18
C GLU A 13 -12.08 6.78 -5.19
N SER A 14 -12.67 7.89 -5.66
CA SER A 14 -11.98 8.87 -6.50
C SER A 14 -12.43 10.26 -6.11
N VAL A 15 -11.46 11.10 -5.74
CA VAL A 15 -11.70 12.48 -5.33
C VAL A 15 -10.75 13.43 -6.05
N GLY A 16 -11.20 14.67 -6.25
CA GLY A 16 -10.42 15.70 -6.92
C GLY A 16 -10.39 15.57 -8.45
N SER A 17 -9.58 16.40 -9.06
CA SER A 17 -9.37 16.48 -10.51
C SER A 17 -7.90 16.77 -10.84
N GLY A 18 -7.48 16.60 -12.10
CA GLY A 18 -6.10 16.81 -12.53
C GLY A 18 -5.34 15.50 -12.76
N PRO A 19 -3.99 15.49 -12.66
CA PRO A 19 -3.18 14.31 -12.89
C PRO A 19 -3.55 13.16 -11.95
N ALA A 20 -3.70 11.96 -12.51
CA ALA A 20 -4.13 10.78 -11.75
C ALA A 20 -3.04 10.29 -10.79
N LEU A 21 -3.43 10.06 -9.55
CA LEU A 21 -2.64 9.44 -8.49
C LEU A 21 -3.40 8.23 -7.94
N VAL A 22 -2.89 7.03 -8.18
CA VAL A 22 -3.44 5.80 -7.59
C VAL A 22 -2.68 5.49 -6.32
N LEU A 23 -3.38 5.33 -5.19
CA LEU A 23 -2.80 4.95 -3.90
C LEU A 23 -3.36 3.61 -3.41
N VAL A 24 -2.51 2.60 -3.40
CA VAL A 24 -2.85 1.24 -2.95
C VAL A 24 -2.65 1.13 -1.44
N HIS A 25 -3.65 0.60 -0.75
CA HIS A 25 -3.68 0.53 0.71
C HIS A 25 -2.70 -0.48 1.30
N ALA A 26 -2.38 -0.30 2.59
CA ALA A 26 -1.61 -1.25 3.39
C ALA A 26 -2.47 -2.46 3.79
N PHE A 27 -1.81 -3.55 4.19
CA PHE A 27 -2.42 -4.74 4.79
C PHE A 27 -2.69 -4.52 6.28
N PRO A 28 -3.81 -4.95 6.82
CA PRO A 28 -5.00 -5.50 6.18
C PRO A 28 -6.13 -4.45 6.08
N PHE A 29 -5.90 -3.35 5.39
CA PHE A 29 -6.83 -2.22 5.33
C PHE A 29 -7.57 -2.17 3.98
N ASP A 30 -8.22 -1.04 3.71
CA ASP A 30 -8.89 -0.72 2.45
C ASP A 30 -8.72 0.77 2.09
N SER A 31 -9.37 1.23 1.03
CA SER A 31 -9.29 2.61 0.54
C SER A 31 -9.57 3.68 1.60
N ARG A 32 -10.36 3.35 2.62
CA ARG A 32 -10.74 4.30 3.69
C ARG A 32 -9.56 4.84 4.47
N MET A 33 -8.41 4.13 4.50
CA MET A 33 -7.20 4.63 5.15
C MET A 33 -6.65 5.90 4.51
N TRP A 34 -6.98 6.14 3.25
CA TRP A 34 -6.48 7.27 2.47
C TRP A 34 -7.32 8.54 2.57
N ARG A 35 -8.49 8.51 3.22
CA ARG A 35 -9.49 9.60 3.16
C ARG A 35 -8.94 10.97 3.51
N LYS A 36 -8.13 11.07 4.58
CA LYS A 36 -7.55 12.35 4.99
C LYS A 36 -6.53 12.86 3.96
N ALA A 37 -5.60 12.00 3.55
CA ALA A 37 -4.60 12.34 2.54
C ALA A 37 -5.24 12.66 1.18
N SER A 38 -6.24 11.89 0.76
CA SER A 38 -6.98 12.13 -0.49
C SER A 38 -7.71 13.46 -0.49
N ALA A 39 -8.36 13.82 0.61
CA ALA A 39 -9.04 15.11 0.75
C ALA A 39 -8.06 16.29 0.65
N ALA A 40 -6.90 16.20 1.29
CA ALA A 40 -5.86 17.24 1.24
C ALA A 40 -5.26 17.41 -0.17
N LEU A 41 -5.21 16.32 -0.97
CA LEU A 41 -4.65 16.34 -2.34
C LEU A 41 -5.67 16.66 -3.43
N ALA A 42 -6.96 16.66 -3.13
CA ALA A 42 -8.06 16.77 -4.11
C ALA A 42 -8.05 18.07 -4.95
N GLY A 43 -7.46 19.13 -4.44
CA GLY A 43 -7.30 20.39 -5.18
C GLY A 43 -6.23 20.38 -6.27
N GLN A 44 -5.35 19.36 -6.28
CA GLN A 44 -4.19 19.28 -7.19
C GLN A 44 -4.13 17.97 -7.98
N ARG A 45 -4.78 16.91 -7.50
CA ARG A 45 -4.72 15.56 -8.05
C ARG A 45 -6.10 14.92 -8.13
N ARG A 46 -6.30 14.09 -9.13
CA ARG A 46 -7.35 13.06 -9.10
C ARG A 46 -6.81 11.86 -8.32
N VAL A 47 -7.14 11.77 -7.03
CA VAL A 47 -6.71 10.67 -6.18
C VAL A 47 -7.67 9.50 -6.32
N ILE A 48 -7.16 8.33 -6.66
CA ILE A 48 -7.90 7.09 -6.90
C ILE A 48 -7.37 6.06 -5.90
N THR A 49 -8.23 5.55 -5.05
CA THR A 49 -7.85 4.59 -4.00
C THR A 49 -8.66 3.32 -4.17
N PRO A 50 -8.10 2.26 -4.79
CA PRO A 50 -8.78 0.98 -4.93
C PRO A 50 -8.78 0.21 -3.62
N ASP A 51 -9.86 -0.55 -3.39
CA ASP A 51 -9.86 -1.67 -2.47
C ASP A 51 -9.25 -2.88 -3.20
N MET A 52 -8.13 -3.41 -2.73
CA MET A 52 -7.53 -4.60 -3.36
C MET A 52 -8.42 -5.83 -3.17
N ARG A 53 -8.14 -6.89 -3.91
CA ARG A 53 -8.92 -8.15 -3.91
C ARG A 53 -9.35 -8.58 -2.52
N GLY A 54 -10.66 -8.71 -2.30
CA GLY A 54 -11.28 -9.17 -1.06
C GLY A 54 -11.33 -8.16 0.07
N PHE A 55 -10.68 -7.00 -0.07
CA PHE A 55 -10.73 -5.93 0.91
C PHE A 55 -11.85 -4.94 0.61
N GLY A 56 -12.35 -4.29 1.66
CA GLY A 56 -13.38 -3.27 1.55
C GLY A 56 -14.63 -3.79 0.84
N LEU A 57 -14.91 -3.25 -0.34
CA LEU A 57 -16.08 -3.61 -1.14
C LEU A 57 -15.70 -4.34 -2.45
N SER A 58 -14.43 -4.73 -2.62
CA SER A 58 -13.96 -5.49 -3.78
C SER A 58 -14.18 -6.98 -3.65
N ASP A 59 -14.46 -7.63 -4.78
CA ASP A 59 -14.54 -9.08 -4.83
C ASP A 59 -13.14 -9.71 -4.62
N LEU A 60 -13.08 -10.82 -3.88
CA LEU A 60 -11.85 -11.59 -3.73
C LEU A 60 -11.48 -12.32 -5.04
N GLY A 61 -12.47 -12.84 -5.71
CA GLY A 61 -12.30 -13.75 -6.84
C GLY A 61 -12.03 -15.20 -6.39
N SER A 62 -11.71 -16.04 -7.34
CA SER A 62 -11.43 -17.46 -7.11
C SER A 62 -9.92 -17.73 -7.06
N GLY A 63 -9.51 -18.65 -6.19
CA GLY A 63 -8.12 -19.12 -6.07
C GLY A 63 -7.19 -18.19 -5.31
N ASP A 64 -5.95 -18.62 -5.18
CA ASP A 64 -4.87 -17.81 -4.62
C ASP A 64 -4.49 -16.70 -5.59
N HIS A 65 -4.05 -15.59 -5.07
CA HIS A 65 -3.57 -14.45 -5.85
C HIS A 65 -2.22 -13.95 -5.30
N SER A 66 -1.48 -13.27 -6.15
CA SER A 66 -0.15 -12.74 -5.86
C SER A 66 -0.16 -11.21 -5.82
N ILE A 67 0.94 -10.63 -5.35
CA ILE A 67 1.19 -9.17 -5.47
C ILE A 67 1.19 -8.73 -6.95
N ALA A 68 1.63 -9.60 -7.87
CA ALA A 68 1.61 -9.32 -9.30
C ALA A 68 0.18 -9.22 -9.86
N ASP A 69 -0.72 -10.10 -9.41
CA ASP A 69 -2.14 -10.02 -9.78
C ASP A 69 -2.81 -8.73 -9.27
N MET A 70 -2.44 -8.27 -8.09
CA MET A 70 -2.92 -6.98 -7.57
C MET A 70 -2.40 -5.80 -8.42
N ALA A 71 -1.18 -5.88 -8.95
CA ALA A 71 -0.65 -4.87 -9.87
C ALA A 71 -1.39 -4.89 -11.22
N ASP A 72 -1.77 -6.06 -11.72
CA ASP A 72 -2.60 -6.21 -12.93
C ASP A 72 -4.02 -5.66 -12.71
N ASP A 73 -4.57 -5.75 -11.50
CA ASP A 73 -5.84 -5.11 -11.14
C ASP A 73 -5.74 -3.59 -11.20
N VAL A 74 -4.62 -3.00 -10.75
CA VAL A 74 -4.39 -1.55 -10.89
C VAL A 74 -4.32 -1.16 -12.36
N ALA A 75 -3.66 -1.94 -13.22
CA ALA A 75 -3.62 -1.69 -14.65
C ALA A 75 -5.02 -1.76 -15.29
N SER A 76 -5.81 -2.77 -14.93
CA SER A 76 -7.19 -2.95 -15.37
C SER A 76 -8.10 -1.80 -14.90
N LEU A 77 -7.86 -1.29 -13.68
CA LEU A 77 -8.56 -0.09 -13.19
C LEU A 77 -8.24 1.13 -14.05
N LEU A 78 -6.98 1.34 -14.40
CA LEU A 78 -6.61 2.43 -15.31
C LEU A 78 -7.28 2.31 -16.68
N ASP A 79 -7.37 1.09 -17.24
CA ASP A 79 -8.07 0.84 -18.51
C ASP A 79 -9.55 1.19 -18.43
N ALA A 80 -10.21 0.70 -17.40
CA ALA A 80 -11.64 0.95 -17.19
C ALA A 80 -11.95 2.43 -16.94
N LEU A 81 -11.00 3.18 -16.35
CA LEU A 81 -11.08 4.63 -16.15
C LEU A 81 -10.59 5.44 -17.37
N LYS A 82 -10.15 4.78 -18.44
CA LYS A 82 -9.59 5.38 -19.66
C LYS A 82 -8.38 6.29 -19.36
N LEU A 83 -7.55 5.89 -18.40
CA LEU A 83 -6.33 6.58 -18.03
C LEU A 83 -5.14 5.88 -18.71
N PRO A 84 -4.43 6.52 -19.63
CA PRO A 84 -3.30 5.89 -20.34
C PRO A 84 -2.11 5.62 -19.40
N ALA A 85 -1.91 6.48 -18.41
CA ALA A 85 -0.86 6.36 -17.40
C ALA A 85 -1.24 7.15 -16.15
N ALA A 86 -0.58 6.87 -15.02
CA ALA A 86 -0.79 7.54 -13.75
C ALA A 86 0.48 7.55 -12.89
N THR A 87 0.50 8.40 -11.88
CA THR A 87 1.35 8.17 -10.70
C THR A 87 0.75 7.02 -9.93
N VAL A 88 1.54 5.98 -9.65
CA VAL A 88 1.10 4.82 -8.87
C VAL A 88 1.92 4.74 -7.60
N GLY A 89 1.25 4.57 -6.49
CA GLY A 89 1.93 4.41 -5.21
C GLY A 89 1.13 3.58 -4.24
N GLY A 90 1.73 3.34 -3.10
CA GLY A 90 1.06 2.62 -2.02
C GLY A 90 1.91 2.52 -0.78
N MET A 91 1.27 2.10 0.29
CA MET A 91 1.88 1.95 1.60
C MET A 91 2.04 0.47 1.94
N SER A 92 3.20 0.07 2.47
CA SER A 92 3.46 -1.29 2.94
C SER A 92 3.16 -2.33 1.83
N MET A 93 2.12 -3.15 1.97
CA MET A 93 1.64 -4.04 0.90
C MET A 93 1.40 -3.28 -0.41
N GLY A 94 0.78 -2.10 -0.33
CA GLY A 94 0.55 -1.26 -1.51
C GLY A 94 1.84 -0.83 -2.21
N GLY A 95 2.93 -0.67 -1.46
CA GLY A 95 4.26 -0.42 -2.02
C GLY A 95 4.80 -1.63 -2.80
N TYR A 96 4.56 -2.85 -2.33
CA TYR A 96 4.91 -4.07 -3.09
C TYR A 96 4.12 -4.16 -4.39
N VAL A 97 2.83 -3.81 -4.34
CA VAL A 97 1.98 -3.73 -5.55
C VAL A 97 2.50 -2.66 -6.52
N ALA A 98 2.89 -1.49 -6.02
CA ALA A 98 3.43 -0.40 -6.84
C ALA A 98 4.77 -0.79 -7.50
N LEU A 99 5.66 -1.49 -6.79
CA LEU A 99 6.89 -2.06 -7.36
C LEU A 99 6.60 -3.12 -8.44
N ALA A 100 5.62 -3.99 -8.20
CA ALA A 100 5.19 -4.97 -9.19
C ALA A 100 4.59 -4.29 -10.43
N PHE A 101 3.81 -3.20 -10.24
CA PHE A 101 3.28 -2.38 -11.32
C PHE A 101 4.41 -1.73 -12.15
N ALA A 102 5.40 -1.15 -11.48
CA ALA A 102 6.56 -0.54 -12.14
C ALA A 102 7.29 -1.54 -13.05
N ARG A 103 7.38 -2.81 -12.64
CA ARG A 103 7.99 -3.88 -13.44
C ARG A 103 7.13 -4.32 -14.61
N ARG A 104 5.82 -4.56 -14.37
CA ARG A 104 4.90 -5.20 -15.33
C ARG A 104 4.26 -4.22 -16.31
N HIS A 105 4.02 -2.99 -15.86
CA HIS A 105 3.26 -1.97 -16.57
C HIS A 105 4.05 -0.67 -16.73
N ARG A 106 5.35 -0.77 -17.00
CA ARG A 106 6.31 0.34 -17.06
C ARG A 106 5.82 1.53 -17.91
N LYS A 107 5.17 1.24 -19.06
CA LYS A 107 4.65 2.28 -19.97
C LYS A 107 3.43 3.03 -19.42
N ARG A 108 2.81 2.53 -18.35
CA ARG A 108 1.64 3.10 -17.68
C ARG A 108 2.01 3.88 -16.41
N LEU A 109 3.30 3.87 -16.04
CA LEU A 109 3.79 4.53 -14.84
C LEU A 109 4.42 5.88 -15.18
N GLN A 110 3.83 6.97 -14.66
CA GLN A 110 4.37 8.32 -14.78
C GLN A 110 5.38 8.63 -13.68
N SER A 111 5.03 8.30 -12.44
CA SER A 111 5.86 8.46 -11.25
C SER A 111 5.50 7.39 -10.22
N LEU A 112 6.39 7.11 -9.29
CA LEU A 112 6.22 6.06 -8.27
C LEU A 112 6.23 6.66 -6.86
N VAL A 113 5.32 6.19 -5.99
CA VAL A 113 5.31 6.54 -4.56
C VAL A 113 5.41 5.26 -3.73
N LEU A 114 6.43 5.16 -2.89
CA LEU A 114 6.69 4.02 -2.01
C LEU A 114 6.65 4.49 -0.56
N ALA A 115 5.56 4.20 0.14
CA ALA A 115 5.36 4.64 1.51
C ALA A 115 5.49 3.48 2.49
N ASP A 116 6.32 3.63 3.52
CA ASP A 116 6.49 2.68 4.63
C ASP A 116 6.59 1.23 4.10
N THR A 117 7.51 0.99 3.16
CA THR A 117 7.64 -0.27 2.42
C THR A 117 9.11 -0.57 2.10
N LYS A 118 9.35 -1.75 1.54
CA LYS A 118 10.69 -2.21 1.12
C LYS A 118 10.62 -3.03 -0.16
N ALA A 119 11.74 -3.18 -0.86
CA ALA A 119 11.82 -3.98 -2.08
C ALA A 119 12.12 -5.47 -1.79
N ALA A 120 12.78 -5.78 -0.68
CA ALA A 120 13.24 -7.12 -0.33
C ALA A 120 12.08 -8.09 -0.07
N ALA A 121 12.28 -9.36 -0.43
CA ALA A 121 11.40 -10.47 -0.05
C ALA A 121 11.37 -10.69 1.47
N ASP A 122 10.42 -11.49 1.94
CA ASP A 122 10.43 -11.97 3.32
C ASP A 122 11.58 -12.95 3.53
N THR A 123 12.33 -12.78 4.63
CA THR A 123 13.31 -13.76 5.12
C THR A 123 12.62 -15.07 5.51
N PRO A 124 13.35 -16.19 5.67
CA PRO A 124 12.75 -17.43 6.16
C PRO A 124 11.94 -17.26 7.44
N ASP A 125 12.47 -16.51 8.42
CA ASP A 125 11.77 -16.24 9.69
C ASP A 125 10.50 -15.39 9.48
N ALA A 126 10.56 -14.38 8.61
CA ALA A 126 9.40 -13.58 8.26
C ALA A 126 8.31 -14.44 7.57
N ARG A 127 8.69 -15.36 6.67
CA ARG A 127 7.78 -16.32 6.04
C ARG A 127 7.12 -17.25 7.07
N GLN A 128 7.89 -17.73 8.04
CA GLN A 128 7.35 -18.53 9.15
C GLN A 128 6.37 -17.69 9.99
N GLY A 129 6.70 -16.43 10.26
CA GLY A 129 5.79 -15.47 10.91
C GLY A 129 4.49 -15.27 10.13
N ARG A 130 4.53 -15.24 8.78
CA ARG A 130 3.33 -15.19 7.94
C ARG A 130 2.47 -16.46 8.11
N GLN A 131 3.10 -17.63 8.16
CA GLN A 131 2.35 -18.89 8.38
C GLN A 131 1.68 -18.88 9.77
N ALA A 132 2.38 -18.44 10.81
CA ALA A 132 1.79 -18.30 12.13
C ALA A 132 0.63 -17.28 12.16
N ALA A 133 0.72 -16.21 11.36
CA ALA A 133 -0.37 -15.23 11.22
C ALA A 133 -1.60 -15.84 10.52
N ILE A 134 -1.42 -16.70 9.52
CA ILE A 134 -2.53 -17.45 8.89
C ILE A 134 -3.23 -18.30 9.94
N THR A 135 -2.47 -19.13 10.67
CA THR A 135 -3.03 -19.99 11.73
C THR A 135 -3.76 -19.19 12.80
N LEU A 136 -3.22 -18.00 13.17
CA LEU A 136 -3.87 -17.10 14.12
C LEU A 136 -5.23 -16.61 13.60
N VAL A 137 -5.31 -16.22 12.33
CA VAL A 137 -6.58 -15.78 11.73
C VAL A 137 -7.58 -16.95 11.64
N GLU A 138 -7.14 -18.14 11.27
CA GLU A 138 -7.98 -19.33 11.19
C GLU A 138 -8.56 -19.76 12.54
N THR A 139 -7.79 -19.61 13.61
CA THR A 139 -8.18 -20.09 14.95
C THR A 139 -8.81 -19.02 15.84
N GLN A 140 -8.43 -17.74 15.70
CA GLN A 140 -8.82 -16.66 16.60
C GLN A 140 -9.40 -15.44 15.87
N GLY A 141 -9.39 -15.46 14.54
CA GLY A 141 -9.93 -14.38 13.72
C GLY A 141 -8.99 -13.20 13.49
N VAL A 142 -9.45 -12.28 12.64
CA VAL A 142 -8.67 -11.09 12.22
C VAL A 142 -8.41 -10.13 13.37
N ALA A 143 -9.34 -10.03 14.33
CA ALA A 143 -9.17 -9.15 15.48
C ALA A 143 -7.91 -9.51 16.31
N ALA A 144 -7.67 -10.80 16.55
CA ALA A 144 -6.47 -11.27 17.26
C ALA A 144 -5.18 -10.91 16.49
N LEU A 145 -5.19 -11.00 15.17
CA LEU A 145 -4.07 -10.56 14.35
C LEU A 145 -3.81 -9.06 14.49
N LEU A 146 -4.86 -8.23 14.45
CA LEU A 146 -4.76 -6.78 14.58
C LEU A 146 -4.17 -6.37 15.93
N GLU A 147 -4.66 -6.95 17.05
CA GLU A 147 -4.12 -6.65 18.38
C GLU A 147 -2.63 -6.95 18.48
N LYS A 148 -2.17 -8.02 17.84
CA LYS A 148 -0.75 -8.37 17.78
C LYS A 148 0.07 -7.41 16.90
N GLN A 149 -0.54 -6.85 15.85
CA GLN A 149 0.16 -5.99 14.88
C GLN A 149 0.17 -4.51 15.25
N ILE A 150 -0.89 -3.98 15.86
CA ILE A 150 -1.06 -2.55 16.17
C ILE A 150 0.18 -1.94 16.87
N PRO A 151 0.81 -2.57 17.86
CA PRO A 151 2.02 -2.01 18.48
C PRO A 151 3.22 -1.82 17.56
N ARG A 152 3.23 -2.50 16.41
CA ARG A 152 4.28 -2.39 15.39
C ARG A 152 3.88 -1.51 14.21
N LEU A 153 2.57 -1.32 14.01
CA LEU A 153 2.01 -0.50 12.94
C LEU A 153 2.01 0.98 13.28
N LEU A 154 1.90 1.31 14.56
CA LEU A 154 1.78 2.68 15.03
C LEU A 154 2.96 3.05 15.93
N SER A 155 3.29 4.33 15.94
CA SER A 155 4.23 4.89 16.90
C SER A 155 3.75 4.69 18.35
N ALA A 156 4.66 4.71 19.31
CA ALA A 156 4.32 4.58 20.73
C ALA A 156 3.39 5.71 21.20
N SER A 157 3.48 6.90 20.59
CA SER A 157 2.68 8.08 20.89
C SER A 157 1.29 8.10 20.24
N ALA A 158 0.95 7.10 19.41
CA ALA A 158 -0.35 7.04 18.76
C ALA A 158 -1.50 7.05 19.77
N SER A 159 -2.50 7.88 19.54
CA SER A 159 -3.66 8.01 20.42
C SER A 159 -4.54 6.76 20.41
N GLU A 160 -5.30 6.53 21.48
CA GLU A 160 -6.25 5.40 21.50
C GLU A 160 -7.35 5.57 20.43
N GLY A 161 -7.74 6.80 20.10
CA GLY A 161 -8.66 7.06 18.99
C GLY A 161 -8.12 6.55 17.66
N LEU A 162 -6.84 6.75 17.38
CA LEU A 162 -6.19 6.22 16.16
C LEU A 162 -6.07 4.69 16.21
N ARG A 163 -5.73 4.12 17.37
CA ARG A 163 -5.71 2.65 17.54
C ARG A 163 -7.07 2.03 17.27
N ALA A 164 -8.13 2.65 17.77
CA ALA A 164 -9.52 2.23 17.51
C ALA A 164 -9.89 2.37 16.01
N GLU A 165 -9.43 3.44 15.35
CA GLU A 165 -9.62 3.60 13.90
C GLU A 165 -8.90 2.49 13.12
N VAL A 166 -7.66 2.15 13.46
CA VAL A 166 -6.89 1.07 12.84
C VAL A 166 -7.59 -0.28 13.03
N ARG A 167 -8.13 -0.59 14.24
CA ARG A 167 -8.94 -1.79 14.47
C ARG A 167 -10.14 -1.85 13.53
N ARG A 168 -10.86 -0.73 13.39
CA ARG A 168 -12.05 -0.63 12.54
C ARG A 168 -11.72 -0.78 11.05
N LEU A 169 -10.65 -0.17 10.58
CA LEU A 169 -10.21 -0.27 9.19
C LEU A 169 -9.70 -1.67 8.85
N GLY A 170 -9.02 -2.32 9.79
CA GLY A 170 -8.45 -3.66 9.62
C GLY A 170 -9.44 -4.81 9.84
N ALA A 171 -10.69 -4.54 10.23
CA ALA A 171 -11.74 -5.56 10.38
C ALA A 171 -12.23 -6.05 9.01
N GLN A 172 -11.38 -6.80 8.32
CA GLN A 172 -11.59 -7.29 6.96
C GLN A 172 -11.99 -8.79 6.95
N PRO A 173 -12.56 -9.31 5.84
CA PRO A 173 -12.95 -10.72 5.75
C PRO A 173 -11.75 -11.66 5.97
N PRO A 174 -11.87 -12.71 6.81
CA PRO A 174 -10.76 -13.61 7.13
C PRO A 174 -10.12 -14.27 5.90
N ASN A 175 -10.93 -14.69 4.94
CA ASN A 175 -10.45 -15.29 3.69
C ASN A 175 -9.60 -14.33 2.85
N ALA A 176 -9.97 -13.06 2.78
CA ALA A 176 -9.19 -12.02 2.09
C ALA A 176 -7.87 -11.75 2.82
N VAL A 177 -7.90 -11.67 4.15
CA VAL A 177 -6.71 -11.49 4.99
C VAL A 177 -5.73 -12.65 4.80
N ILE A 178 -6.21 -13.91 4.84
CA ILE A 178 -5.37 -15.10 4.64
C ILE A 178 -4.75 -15.11 3.23
N ALA A 179 -5.55 -14.84 2.20
CA ALA A 179 -5.07 -14.78 0.83
C ALA A 179 -3.98 -13.70 0.64
N ALA A 180 -4.18 -12.52 1.22
CA ALA A 180 -3.17 -11.47 1.19
C ALA A 180 -1.90 -11.83 1.98
N ILE A 181 -2.01 -12.52 3.13
CA ILE A 181 -0.82 -13.01 3.87
C ILE A 181 -0.02 -13.99 3.00
N ARG A 182 -0.67 -14.89 2.26
CA ARG A 182 0.00 -15.79 1.31
C ARG A 182 0.71 -15.01 0.22
N ALA A 183 0.03 -14.03 -0.41
CA ALA A 183 0.62 -13.16 -1.43
C ALA A 183 1.85 -12.38 -0.90
N LEU A 184 1.79 -11.89 0.33
CA LEU A 184 2.90 -11.20 1.00
C LEU A 184 4.07 -12.15 1.29
N ARG A 185 3.79 -13.38 1.77
CA ARG A 185 4.79 -14.39 2.08
C ARG A 185 5.59 -14.80 0.84
N ASP A 186 4.90 -14.94 -0.28
CA ASP A 186 5.44 -15.51 -1.51
C ASP A 186 5.90 -14.45 -2.53
N ARG A 187 5.88 -13.15 -2.13
CA ARG A 187 6.35 -12.08 -3.01
C ARG A 187 7.84 -12.22 -3.33
N PRO A 188 8.24 -11.95 -4.59
CA PRO A 188 9.64 -11.99 -4.97
C PRO A 188 10.41 -10.81 -4.38
N ASP A 189 11.74 -10.97 -4.25
CA ASP A 189 12.67 -9.88 -4.02
C ASP A 189 12.77 -9.01 -5.27
N ARG A 190 12.64 -7.68 -5.09
CA ARG A 190 12.73 -6.72 -6.18
C ARG A 190 13.88 -5.73 -6.01
N THR A 191 14.78 -5.99 -5.06
CA THR A 191 15.92 -5.10 -4.78
C THR A 191 16.80 -4.90 -6.03
N ALA A 192 17.07 -5.96 -6.77
CA ALA A 192 17.87 -5.90 -7.99
C ALA A 192 17.20 -5.13 -9.15
N GLU A 193 15.88 -4.90 -9.08
CA GLU A 193 15.10 -4.18 -10.09
C GLU A 193 15.09 -2.66 -9.86
N LEU A 194 15.44 -2.19 -8.66
CA LEU A 194 15.39 -0.76 -8.29
C LEU A 194 16.18 0.16 -9.24
N PRO A 195 17.40 -0.18 -9.67
CA PRO A 195 18.17 0.65 -10.60
C PRO A 195 17.49 0.86 -11.97
N GLU A 196 16.57 -0.04 -12.36
CA GLU A 196 15.83 0.05 -13.63
C GLU A 196 14.64 1.00 -13.57
N ILE A 197 14.24 1.46 -12.37
CA ILE A 197 13.11 2.37 -12.17
C ILE A 197 13.55 3.80 -12.50
N ALA A 198 13.39 4.19 -13.75
CA ALA A 198 13.86 5.49 -14.27
C ALA A 198 12.83 6.63 -14.13
N VAL A 199 11.61 6.37 -13.65
CA VAL A 199 10.60 7.41 -13.40
C VAL A 199 10.91 8.16 -12.10
N PRO A 200 10.44 9.42 -11.96
CA PRO A 200 10.48 10.10 -10.67
C PRO A 200 9.90 9.23 -9.57
N THR A 201 10.59 9.08 -8.46
CA THR A 201 10.17 8.23 -7.35
C THR A 201 10.23 8.98 -6.02
N LEU A 202 9.16 8.93 -5.26
CA LEU A 202 9.09 9.43 -3.90
C LEU A 202 9.05 8.25 -2.94
N VAL A 203 10.02 8.17 -2.04
CA VAL A 203 10.00 7.26 -0.91
C VAL A 203 9.57 8.05 0.32
N VAL A 204 8.52 7.60 1.00
CA VAL A 204 8.01 8.20 2.23
C VAL A 204 8.16 7.20 3.35
N VAL A 205 8.66 7.62 4.50
CA VAL A 205 8.82 6.72 5.66
C VAL A 205 8.57 7.44 6.97
N GLY A 206 7.84 6.79 7.88
CA GLY A 206 7.69 7.29 9.25
C GLY A 206 8.99 7.17 10.03
N THR A 207 9.40 8.22 10.76
CA THR A 207 10.66 8.22 11.53
C THR A 207 10.69 7.19 12.66
N GLN A 208 9.53 6.63 13.04
CA GLN A 208 9.39 5.58 14.06
C GLN A 208 8.85 4.27 13.48
N ASP A 209 8.96 4.07 12.15
CA ASP A 209 8.55 2.81 11.51
C ASP A 209 9.44 1.65 11.96
N ALA A 210 8.86 0.69 12.69
CA ALA A 210 9.55 -0.50 13.19
C ALA A 210 9.48 -1.70 12.21
N LEU A 211 8.72 -1.61 11.11
CA LEU A 211 8.56 -2.68 10.11
C LEU A 211 9.37 -2.43 8.84
N SER A 212 9.50 -1.18 8.46
CA SER A 212 10.31 -0.69 7.34
C SER A 212 11.08 0.54 7.83
N PRO A 213 12.15 0.36 8.63
CA PRO A 213 12.87 1.47 9.24
C PRO A 213 13.34 2.52 8.21
N PRO A 214 13.55 3.79 8.61
CA PRO A 214 13.99 4.85 7.71
C PRO A 214 15.23 4.52 6.88
N GLU A 215 16.15 3.73 7.43
CA GLU A 215 17.34 3.25 6.71
C GLU A 215 16.99 2.37 5.51
N ASP A 216 15.96 1.52 5.58
CA ASP A 216 15.49 0.72 4.44
C ASP A 216 14.96 1.64 3.33
N GLY A 217 14.19 2.68 3.69
CA GLY A 217 13.69 3.68 2.75
C GLY A 217 14.81 4.47 2.07
N ARG A 218 15.81 4.90 2.87
CA ARG A 218 17.00 5.60 2.34
C ARG A 218 17.81 4.72 1.40
N ALA A 219 18.06 3.46 1.76
CA ALA A 219 18.79 2.49 0.93
C ALA A 219 18.04 2.20 -0.37
N MET A 220 16.72 2.03 -0.31
CA MET A 220 15.88 1.83 -1.48
C MET A 220 15.93 3.04 -2.42
N ALA A 221 15.82 4.27 -1.90
CA ALA A 221 15.91 5.47 -2.71
C ALA A 221 17.31 5.66 -3.33
N ALA A 222 18.37 5.39 -2.58
CA ALA A 222 19.75 5.47 -3.10
C ALA A 222 20.01 4.50 -4.26
N SER A 223 19.23 3.43 -4.37
CA SER A 223 19.33 2.44 -5.45
C SER A 223 18.55 2.84 -6.72
N MET A 224 17.77 3.91 -6.69
CA MET A 224 16.93 4.37 -7.82
C MET A 224 17.43 5.71 -8.36
N PRO A 225 17.63 5.86 -9.70
CA PRO A 225 18.31 7.03 -10.28
C PRO A 225 17.58 8.37 -10.13
N ARG A 226 16.27 8.35 -9.87
CA ARG A 226 15.42 9.54 -9.75
C ARG A 226 14.55 9.53 -8.51
N ALA A 227 15.05 8.94 -7.41
CA ALA A 227 14.32 8.89 -6.15
C ALA A 227 14.75 9.98 -5.16
N ARG A 228 13.80 10.39 -4.33
CA ARG A 228 14.03 11.19 -3.14
C ARG A 228 13.29 10.59 -1.95
N VAL A 229 13.81 10.83 -0.75
CA VAL A 229 13.19 10.39 0.51
C VAL A 229 12.55 11.58 1.20
N VAL A 230 11.38 11.35 1.79
CA VAL A 230 10.75 12.25 2.77
C VAL A 230 10.43 11.43 4.01
N GLU A 231 10.95 11.88 5.15
CA GLU A 231 10.67 11.28 6.45
C GLU A 231 9.53 12.03 7.12
N ILE A 232 8.53 11.27 7.64
CA ILE A 232 7.37 11.83 8.33
C ILE A 232 7.65 11.82 9.83
N PRO A 233 7.84 12.99 10.46
CA PRO A 233 8.23 13.07 11.87
C PRO A 233 7.18 12.44 12.79
N GLY A 234 7.66 11.63 13.75
CA GLY A 234 6.85 11.05 14.81
C GLY A 234 5.91 9.93 14.38
N ALA A 235 5.85 9.58 13.09
CA ALA A 235 4.98 8.54 12.59
C ALA A 235 5.67 7.17 12.58
N GLY A 236 4.90 6.11 12.87
CA GLY A 236 5.26 4.71 12.66
C GLY A 236 4.99 4.24 11.24
N HIS A 237 4.62 2.97 11.09
CA HIS A 237 4.41 2.29 9.81
C HIS A 237 3.15 2.76 9.04
N LEU A 238 2.22 3.42 9.69
CA LEU A 238 1.03 3.98 9.05
C LEU A 238 1.12 5.51 8.99
N SER A 239 2.19 6.02 8.40
CA SER A 239 2.52 7.44 8.39
C SER A 239 1.41 8.32 7.83
N SER A 240 0.63 7.83 6.84
CA SER A 240 -0.53 8.54 6.29
C SER A 240 -1.71 8.69 7.26
N LEU A 241 -1.82 7.82 8.26
CA LEU A 241 -2.85 7.88 9.29
C LEU A 241 -2.37 8.67 10.52
N GLU A 242 -1.09 8.53 10.86
CA GLU A 242 -0.50 9.18 12.05
C GLU A 242 -0.24 10.67 11.83
N ASN A 243 0.23 11.03 10.64
CA ASN A 243 0.50 12.44 10.28
C ASN A 243 0.04 12.71 8.84
N PRO A 244 -1.29 12.76 8.61
CA PRO A 244 -1.86 12.88 7.27
C PRO A 244 -1.48 14.18 6.56
N ASP A 245 -1.29 15.27 7.29
CA ASP A 245 -0.93 16.56 6.72
C ASP A 245 0.50 16.56 6.18
N ALA A 246 1.47 16.06 6.95
CA ALA A 246 2.85 15.93 6.50
C ALA A 246 2.95 14.93 5.34
N PHE A 247 2.20 13.82 5.39
CA PHE A 247 2.14 12.86 4.31
C PHE A 247 1.58 13.48 3.02
N ALA A 248 0.46 14.18 3.10
CA ALA A 248 -0.14 14.87 1.96
C ALA A 248 0.79 15.95 1.40
N ALA A 249 1.46 16.73 2.24
CA ALA A 249 2.43 17.75 1.81
C ALA A 249 3.61 17.13 1.05
N ALA A 250 4.11 15.95 1.47
CA ALA A 250 5.16 15.22 0.77
C ALA A 250 4.73 14.83 -0.66
N LEU A 251 3.47 14.39 -0.83
CA LEU A 251 2.90 14.01 -2.13
C LEU A 251 2.54 15.23 -2.99
N ALA A 252 2.04 16.31 -2.40
CA ALA A 252 1.71 17.54 -3.12
C ALA A 252 2.93 18.17 -3.80
N GLY A 253 4.09 18.13 -3.14
CA GLY A 253 5.36 18.59 -3.69
C GLY A 253 6.04 17.61 -4.65
N PHE A 254 5.36 16.55 -5.07
CA PHE A 254 5.89 15.51 -5.94
C PHE A 254 5.08 15.43 -7.24
N SER A 255 5.69 15.80 -8.34
CA SER A 255 5.13 15.82 -9.71
C SER A 255 6.02 15.08 -10.69
#